data_7eb84393b9b98c2d7350f2ed19ae1b70
#
_entry.id   7eb84393b9b98c2d7350f2ed19ae1b70
#
_cell.length_a   1.000
_cell.length_b   1.000
_cell.length_c   1.000
_cell.angle_alpha   90.00
_cell.angle_beta   90.00
_cell.angle_gamma   90.00
#
_symmetry.space_group_name_H-M   'P 1'
#
loop_
_entity.id
_entity.type
_entity.pdbx_description
1 polymer ?
#
loop_
_entity_poly.entity_id
_entity_poly.type
_entity_poly.pdbx_seq_one_letter_code
_entity_poly.pdbx_strand_id
1 'polypeptide(L)'
;MNEKKGMVFLVGAGPGDPELLTLKGKRLLSQAEVLVYDRLASPEFLKMVPDTCEKVYVGKAPGHHSMVQEEINQILVKFGLEGKNVVRLKGGDPFVFGRGGEEILELEKHGIPYEVVSGVTSPVAALAHAGIPITHRGIGQSFHVITGHTAIKSKGVGTVDLDDDTLTGGFADYAKLPGTLVFLMGLKNLDLIVERLIKNGKAPDTPAAIITDGTLKTMRCVRSTLSELPTVARENGLKSPGIIVVGQVAEFQMTAKKDSPLSGKTIGITGTDAIYEKLASKLYAQGASVTRVGKSTIVPLNQDELKQTLNRLQGYHWIVFTSRNAIDLFFGAVKTERVDFRSFSNIKFAVVGSGTGGYLETFGFHADYMPEEYTTEALAKGLCNVVRAGEKVLIPRAKQGSRILTDMLQSAAIEYRDLAIYDIHAECAASSSLKGLDYITFESGSGVRGFFGSIDDSGDKAKILNETVCPVCIGRVTATVLKEYGVNRALVANDYTADGICEVLINNQRPTGQ
;
A
#
# COMPACT_ATOMS: atom_id res chain seq x y z
N MET A 1 -26.47 28.83 -16.53
CA MET A 1 -25.35 27.93 -16.89
C MET A 1 -25.53 26.68 -16.03
N ASN A 2 -25.74 25.48 -16.61
CA ASN A 2 -25.76 24.25 -15.82
C ASN A 2 -24.33 24.06 -15.27
N GLU A 3 -24.14 24.32 -13.99
CA GLU A 3 -22.88 23.97 -13.33
C GLU A 3 -22.65 22.47 -13.52
N LYS A 4 -21.48 22.12 -14.00
CA LYS A 4 -21.09 20.74 -14.27
C LYS A 4 -20.95 20.02 -12.93
N LYS A 5 -21.92 19.16 -12.60
CA LYS A 5 -21.86 18.32 -11.40
C LYS A 5 -20.69 17.36 -11.46
N GLY A 6 -20.09 17.09 -10.32
CA GLY A 6 -19.05 16.09 -10.17
C GLY A 6 -19.59 14.65 -10.22
N MET A 7 -18.69 13.67 -10.12
CA MET A 7 -19.01 12.24 -10.13
C MET A 7 -18.73 11.64 -8.76
N VAL A 8 -19.66 10.85 -8.22
CA VAL A 8 -19.48 10.14 -6.95
C VAL A 8 -19.29 8.65 -7.21
N PHE A 9 -18.16 8.10 -6.78
CA PHE A 9 -17.83 6.68 -6.90
C PHE A 9 -17.97 6.00 -5.54
N LEU A 10 -18.91 5.05 -5.41
CA LEU A 10 -19.03 4.19 -4.24
C LEU A 10 -18.10 2.99 -4.44
N VAL A 11 -16.96 3.00 -3.79
CA VAL A 11 -15.90 2.01 -4.01
C VAL A 11 -15.80 1.04 -2.84
N GLY A 12 -15.93 -0.24 -3.11
CA GLY A 12 -15.66 -1.29 -2.14
C GLY A 12 -14.15 -1.45 -1.90
N ALA A 13 -13.74 -1.27 -0.67
CA ALA A 13 -12.34 -1.38 -0.23
C ALA A 13 -11.87 -2.84 -0.04
N GLY A 14 -12.80 -3.80 -0.12
CA GLY A 14 -12.51 -5.17 0.30
C GLY A 14 -12.48 -5.33 1.83
N PRO A 15 -12.02 -6.48 2.32
CA PRO A 15 -12.10 -6.87 3.74
C PRO A 15 -10.99 -6.30 4.63
N GLY A 16 -10.01 -5.60 4.06
CA GLY A 16 -8.90 -5.00 4.82
C GLY A 16 -7.54 -5.13 4.14
N ASP A 17 -7.26 -6.26 3.49
CA ASP A 17 -6.04 -6.45 2.70
C ASP A 17 -6.06 -5.55 1.45
N PRO A 18 -5.07 -4.64 1.27
CA PRO A 18 -5.00 -3.77 0.12
C PRO A 18 -4.91 -4.49 -1.25
N GLU A 19 -4.37 -5.71 -1.29
CA GLU A 19 -4.29 -6.50 -2.52
C GLU A 19 -5.65 -7.04 -2.97
N LEU A 20 -6.66 -7.02 -2.10
CA LEU A 20 -8.04 -7.37 -2.44
C LEU A 20 -8.86 -6.17 -2.93
N LEU A 21 -8.25 -5.00 -3.07
CA LEU A 21 -8.85 -3.88 -3.77
C LEU A 21 -8.91 -4.18 -5.27
N THR A 22 -10.06 -3.88 -5.89
CA THR A 22 -10.16 -4.05 -7.34
C THR A 22 -9.26 -3.07 -8.09
N LEU A 23 -8.78 -3.45 -9.29
CA LEU A 23 -7.97 -2.56 -10.15
C LEU A 23 -8.71 -1.25 -10.46
N LYS A 24 -10.04 -1.31 -10.62
CA LYS A 24 -10.88 -0.12 -10.82
C LYS A 24 -10.91 0.75 -9.57
N GLY A 25 -11.04 0.16 -8.39
CA GLY A 25 -10.99 0.87 -7.12
C GLY A 25 -9.65 1.58 -6.92
N LYS A 26 -8.52 0.90 -7.18
CA LYS A 26 -7.18 1.49 -7.12
C LYS A 26 -7.02 2.69 -8.06
N ARG A 27 -7.49 2.55 -9.31
CA ARG A 27 -7.44 3.63 -10.29
C ARG A 27 -8.26 4.85 -9.85
N LEU A 28 -9.46 4.65 -9.32
CA LEU A 28 -10.32 5.75 -8.88
C LEU A 28 -9.76 6.44 -7.64
N LEU A 29 -9.17 5.70 -6.69
CA LEU A 29 -8.47 6.29 -5.55
C LEU A 29 -7.32 7.20 -5.99
N SER A 30 -6.50 6.77 -6.97
CA SER A 30 -5.38 7.57 -7.46
C SER A 30 -5.79 8.84 -8.23
N GLN A 31 -7.07 9.02 -8.53
CA GLN A 31 -7.63 10.16 -9.24
C GLN A 31 -8.64 10.96 -8.39
N ALA A 32 -8.82 10.59 -7.12
CA ALA A 32 -9.80 11.21 -6.25
C ALA A 32 -9.41 12.66 -5.89
N GLU A 33 -10.36 13.58 -6.03
CA GLU A 33 -10.24 14.94 -5.51
C GLU A 33 -10.74 15.03 -4.06
N VAL A 34 -11.73 14.18 -3.71
CA VAL A 34 -12.25 14.03 -2.35
C VAL A 34 -12.37 12.54 -2.03
N LEU A 35 -11.85 12.14 -0.88
CA LEU A 35 -12.01 10.80 -0.32
C LEU A 35 -12.88 10.86 0.94
N VAL A 36 -14.06 10.26 0.89
CA VAL A 36 -14.94 10.07 2.05
C VAL A 36 -14.82 8.63 2.54
N TYR A 37 -14.34 8.41 3.76
CA TYR A 37 -14.00 7.09 4.27
C TYR A 37 -14.35 6.90 5.75
N ASP A 38 -14.47 5.64 6.19
CA ASP A 38 -14.74 5.27 7.56
C ASP A 38 -13.65 4.37 8.16
N ARG A 39 -13.84 3.92 9.40
CA ARG A 39 -12.85 3.12 10.16
C ARG A 39 -12.53 1.75 9.51
N LEU A 40 -13.40 1.22 8.66
CA LEU A 40 -13.18 -0.08 8.02
C LEU A 40 -12.23 0.02 6.82
N ALA A 41 -11.93 1.24 6.35
CA ALA A 41 -10.90 1.46 5.34
C ALA A 41 -9.51 1.38 5.99
N SER A 42 -8.66 0.50 5.47
CA SER A 42 -7.27 0.38 5.91
C SER A 42 -6.51 1.70 5.71
N PRO A 43 -5.62 2.10 6.63
CA PRO A 43 -4.75 3.27 6.45
C PRO A 43 -3.92 3.23 5.16
N GLU A 44 -3.63 2.05 4.62
CA GLU A 44 -2.90 1.89 3.36
C GLU A 44 -3.64 2.50 2.17
N PHE A 45 -4.99 2.49 2.16
CA PHE A 45 -5.77 3.13 1.10
C PHE A 45 -5.63 4.66 1.10
N LEU A 46 -5.39 5.27 2.28
CA LEU A 46 -5.19 6.72 2.39
C LEU A 46 -3.89 7.19 1.73
N LYS A 47 -2.95 6.26 1.51
CA LYS A 47 -1.69 6.50 0.80
C LYS A 47 -1.81 6.33 -0.72
N MET A 48 -2.95 5.82 -1.21
CA MET A 48 -3.20 5.61 -2.64
C MET A 48 -3.85 6.81 -3.32
N VAL A 49 -4.31 7.79 -2.56
CA VAL A 49 -4.90 9.02 -3.10
C VAL A 49 -3.83 10.10 -3.29
N PRO A 50 -4.04 11.07 -4.21
CA PRO A 50 -3.14 12.21 -4.37
C PRO A 50 -2.95 13.01 -3.09
N ASP A 51 -1.80 13.65 -2.91
CA ASP A 51 -1.54 14.52 -1.74
C ASP A 51 -2.49 15.72 -1.69
N THR A 52 -3.00 16.16 -2.86
CA THR A 52 -3.99 17.22 -3.00
C THR A 52 -5.42 16.76 -2.70
N CYS A 53 -5.66 15.47 -2.49
CA CYS A 53 -6.98 14.93 -2.22
C CYS A 53 -7.47 15.34 -0.83
N GLU A 54 -8.66 15.94 -0.76
CA GLU A 54 -9.34 16.23 0.50
C GLU A 54 -9.84 14.94 1.15
N LYS A 55 -9.43 14.66 2.41
CA LYS A 55 -9.76 13.42 3.12
C LYS A 55 -10.78 13.69 4.20
N VAL A 56 -11.98 13.15 4.04
CA VAL A 56 -13.13 13.35 4.96
C VAL A 56 -13.43 12.05 5.69
N TYR A 57 -13.12 12.02 6.99
CA TYR A 57 -13.43 10.86 7.84
C TYR A 57 -14.87 10.94 8.36
N VAL A 58 -15.67 9.91 8.10
CA VAL A 58 -17.09 9.84 8.50
C VAL A 58 -17.38 8.70 9.49
N GLY A 59 -16.35 8.03 9.99
CA GLY A 59 -16.48 6.94 10.96
C GLY A 59 -16.66 7.41 12.40
N LYS A 60 -16.83 6.45 13.32
CA LYS A 60 -16.88 6.73 14.76
C LYS A 60 -15.49 7.08 15.27
N ALA A 61 -15.31 8.28 15.79
CA ALA A 61 -14.09 8.71 16.48
C ALA A 61 -14.33 8.73 18.01
N PRO A 62 -13.31 8.41 18.83
CA PRO A 62 -13.40 8.58 20.28
C PRO A 62 -13.68 10.06 20.62
N GLY A 63 -14.74 10.29 21.41
CA GLY A 63 -15.11 11.65 21.86
C GLY A 63 -15.97 12.47 20.89
N HIS A 64 -16.28 11.96 19.69
CA HIS A 64 -17.22 12.60 18.77
C HIS A 64 -18.47 11.74 18.56
N HIS A 65 -19.62 12.39 18.42
CA HIS A 65 -20.83 11.68 17.99
C HIS A 65 -20.57 11.05 16.60
N SER A 66 -20.99 9.78 16.45
CA SER A 66 -20.92 9.15 15.13
C SER A 66 -21.83 9.91 14.17
N MET A 67 -21.31 10.31 13.03
CA MET A 67 -22.13 10.87 11.95
C MET A 67 -23.30 9.90 11.66
N VAL A 68 -24.50 10.43 11.58
CA VAL A 68 -25.65 9.67 11.11
C VAL A 68 -25.60 9.53 9.59
N GLN A 69 -26.30 8.55 9.04
CA GLN A 69 -26.22 8.28 7.59
C GLN A 69 -26.66 9.49 6.76
N GLU A 70 -27.62 10.25 7.25
CA GLU A 70 -28.10 11.46 6.59
C GLU A 70 -26.99 12.50 6.43
N GLU A 71 -26.14 12.69 7.45
CA GLU A 71 -25.01 13.61 7.37
C GLU A 71 -23.96 13.15 6.35
N ILE A 72 -23.70 11.82 6.28
CA ILE A 72 -22.80 11.25 5.26
C ILE A 72 -23.36 11.50 3.86
N ASN A 73 -24.67 11.27 3.67
CA ASN A 73 -25.33 11.52 2.39
C ASN A 73 -25.19 12.99 1.97
N GLN A 74 -25.39 13.94 2.91
CA GLN A 74 -25.24 15.37 2.63
C GLN A 74 -23.79 15.77 2.28
N ILE A 75 -22.80 15.13 2.86
CA ILE A 75 -21.39 15.34 2.49
C ILE A 75 -21.14 14.93 1.03
N LEU A 76 -21.65 13.76 0.61
CA LEU A 76 -21.53 13.31 -0.76
C LEU A 76 -22.25 14.23 -1.75
N VAL A 77 -23.45 14.67 -1.39
CA VAL A 77 -24.25 15.65 -2.18
C VAL A 77 -23.50 16.98 -2.31
N LYS A 78 -22.97 17.51 -1.21
CA LYS A 78 -22.20 18.77 -1.21
C LYS A 78 -21.07 18.74 -2.24
N PHE A 79 -20.15 17.77 -2.12
CA PHE A 79 -19.01 17.70 -3.02
C PHE A 79 -19.39 17.35 -4.48
N GLY A 80 -20.44 16.57 -4.67
CA GLY A 80 -20.99 16.32 -6.01
C GLY A 80 -21.54 17.58 -6.68
N LEU A 81 -22.22 18.45 -5.93
CA LEU A 81 -22.69 19.75 -6.42
C LEU A 81 -21.55 20.75 -6.67
N GLU A 82 -20.46 20.66 -5.91
CA GLU A 82 -19.24 21.45 -6.13
C GLU A 82 -18.44 21.00 -7.38
N GLY A 83 -18.92 20.00 -8.11
CA GLY A 83 -18.27 19.51 -9.34
C GLY A 83 -17.07 18.61 -9.10
N LYS A 84 -16.86 18.09 -7.88
CA LYS A 84 -15.73 17.26 -7.49
C LYS A 84 -15.90 15.78 -7.85
N ASN A 85 -14.80 15.11 -8.20
CA ASN A 85 -14.72 13.67 -8.28
C ASN A 85 -14.53 13.08 -6.87
N VAL A 86 -15.60 12.50 -6.33
CA VAL A 86 -15.65 11.99 -4.96
C VAL A 86 -15.50 10.48 -4.95
N VAL A 87 -14.58 9.94 -4.18
CA VAL A 87 -14.53 8.50 -3.86
C VAL A 87 -15.09 8.29 -2.45
N ARG A 88 -16.25 7.61 -2.35
CA ARG A 88 -16.77 7.07 -1.09
C ARG A 88 -16.22 5.65 -0.91
N LEU A 89 -15.19 5.51 -0.08
CA LEU A 89 -14.55 4.23 0.20
C LEU A 89 -15.27 3.51 1.34
N LYS A 90 -15.72 2.28 1.10
CA LYS A 90 -16.54 1.48 2.01
C LYS A 90 -15.91 0.11 2.25
N GLY A 91 -15.82 -0.35 3.50
CA GLY A 91 -15.32 -1.69 3.80
C GLY A 91 -16.15 -2.79 3.13
N GLY A 92 -15.51 -3.84 2.62
CA GLY A 92 -16.16 -4.91 1.87
C GLY A 92 -16.69 -4.44 0.52
N ASP A 93 -17.97 -4.70 0.27
CA ASP A 93 -18.72 -4.27 -0.91
C ASP A 93 -19.76 -3.20 -0.53
N PRO A 94 -19.98 -2.15 -1.33
CA PRO A 94 -20.94 -1.07 -1.04
C PRO A 94 -22.37 -1.54 -0.81
N PHE A 95 -22.79 -2.63 -1.44
CA PHE A 95 -24.15 -3.15 -1.39
C PHE A 95 -24.35 -4.32 -0.43
N VAL A 96 -23.30 -4.84 0.20
CA VAL A 96 -23.41 -5.90 1.19
C VAL A 96 -23.36 -5.31 2.61
N PHE A 97 -24.52 -4.98 3.16
CA PHE A 97 -24.70 -4.28 4.46
C PHE A 97 -23.94 -2.95 4.57
N GLY A 98 -23.56 -2.37 3.44
CA GLY A 98 -22.80 -1.14 3.37
C GLY A 98 -23.66 0.13 3.26
N ARG A 99 -24.97 0.03 3.20
CA ARG A 99 -25.91 1.15 3.04
C ARG A 99 -25.69 2.00 1.77
N GLY A 100 -24.97 1.46 0.76
CA GLY A 100 -24.69 2.17 -0.50
C GLY A 100 -25.94 2.55 -1.26
N GLY A 101 -27.01 1.76 -1.16
CA GLY A 101 -28.30 2.09 -1.77
C GLY A 101 -28.92 3.38 -1.21
N GLU A 102 -28.80 3.64 0.10
CA GLU A 102 -29.29 4.88 0.73
C GLU A 102 -28.49 6.10 0.26
N GLU A 103 -27.16 5.95 0.12
CA GLU A 103 -26.27 6.99 -0.41
C GLU A 103 -26.65 7.35 -1.86
N ILE A 104 -26.92 6.34 -2.70
CA ILE A 104 -27.32 6.51 -4.10
C ILE A 104 -28.66 7.20 -4.23
N LEU A 105 -29.68 6.75 -3.50
CA LEU A 105 -31.01 7.37 -3.55
C LEU A 105 -30.94 8.87 -3.23
N GLU A 106 -30.05 9.28 -2.35
CA GLU A 106 -29.87 10.70 -2.03
C GLU A 106 -29.15 11.45 -3.17
N LEU A 107 -28.13 10.85 -3.80
CA LEU A 107 -27.48 11.43 -4.97
C LEU A 107 -28.45 11.59 -6.15
N GLU A 108 -29.32 10.61 -6.39
CA GLU A 108 -30.33 10.66 -7.44
C GLU A 108 -31.32 11.81 -7.26
N LYS A 109 -31.79 12.05 -6.03
CA LYS A 109 -32.67 13.19 -5.72
C LYS A 109 -32.05 14.54 -6.13
N HIS A 110 -30.72 14.64 -6.04
CA HIS A 110 -29.98 15.84 -6.40
C HIS A 110 -29.44 15.81 -7.84
N GLY A 111 -29.74 14.75 -8.61
CA GLY A 111 -29.29 14.57 -9.99
C GLY A 111 -27.76 14.53 -10.11
N ILE A 112 -27.05 13.98 -9.12
CA ILE A 112 -25.60 13.83 -9.11
C ILE A 112 -25.26 12.47 -9.74
N PRO A 113 -24.39 12.43 -10.76
CA PRO A 113 -23.99 11.17 -11.37
C PRO A 113 -23.13 10.35 -10.40
N TYR A 114 -23.33 9.04 -10.42
CA TYR A 114 -22.60 8.11 -9.56
C TYR A 114 -22.22 6.83 -10.29
N GLU A 115 -21.26 6.11 -9.72
CA GLU A 115 -20.90 4.77 -10.15
C GLU A 115 -20.59 3.89 -8.94
N VAL A 116 -21.06 2.63 -8.97
CA VAL A 116 -20.77 1.64 -7.93
C VAL A 116 -19.64 0.72 -8.42
N VAL A 117 -18.63 0.60 -7.61
CA VAL A 117 -17.48 -0.29 -7.85
C VAL A 117 -17.46 -1.36 -6.78
N SER A 118 -17.78 -2.59 -7.16
CA SER A 118 -17.80 -3.72 -6.25
C SER A 118 -16.47 -3.94 -5.55
N GLY A 119 -16.54 -4.40 -4.32
CA GLY A 119 -15.39 -4.86 -3.54
C GLY A 119 -15.54 -6.32 -3.14
N VAL A 120 -14.43 -6.97 -2.77
CA VAL A 120 -14.50 -8.33 -2.22
C VAL A 120 -15.16 -8.27 -0.85
N THR A 121 -16.36 -8.85 -0.74
CA THR A 121 -17.11 -8.82 0.51
C THR A 121 -16.46 -9.69 1.59
N SER A 122 -16.47 -9.24 2.84
CA SER A 122 -15.82 -9.91 3.95
C SER A 122 -16.29 -11.36 4.22
N PRO A 123 -17.55 -11.75 4.03
CA PRO A 123 -17.97 -13.14 4.14
C PRO A 123 -17.21 -14.11 3.24
N VAL A 124 -16.87 -13.67 2.04
CA VAL A 124 -16.13 -14.49 1.07
C VAL A 124 -14.65 -14.51 1.40
N ALA A 125 -14.05 -13.33 1.54
CA ALA A 125 -12.60 -13.22 1.67
C ALA A 125 -12.08 -13.67 3.04
N ALA A 126 -12.74 -13.32 4.13
CA ALA A 126 -12.27 -13.70 5.45
C ALA A 126 -12.36 -15.21 5.69
N LEU A 127 -13.42 -15.87 5.18
CA LEU A 127 -13.53 -17.31 5.26
C LEU A 127 -12.43 -17.99 4.43
N ALA A 128 -12.19 -17.53 3.20
CA ALA A 128 -11.13 -18.07 2.36
C ALA A 128 -9.76 -17.96 3.02
N HIS A 129 -9.42 -16.81 3.63
CA HIS A 129 -8.17 -16.62 4.36
C HIS A 129 -8.06 -17.50 5.62
N ALA A 130 -9.20 -17.79 6.27
CA ALA A 130 -9.26 -18.71 7.38
C ALA A 130 -9.22 -20.20 6.95
N GLY A 131 -9.15 -20.48 5.65
CA GLY A 131 -9.19 -21.85 5.12
C GLY A 131 -10.56 -22.51 5.24
N ILE A 132 -11.62 -21.71 5.28
CA ILE A 132 -13.00 -22.18 5.31
C ILE A 132 -13.64 -21.89 3.95
N PRO A 133 -13.89 -22.91 3.10
CA PRO A 133 -14.64 -22.69 1.87
C PRO A 133 -16.08 -22.34 2.22
N ILE A 134 -16.57 -21.18 1.74
CA ILE A 134 -17.96 -20.75 2.06
C ILE A 134 -19.00 -21.74 1.54
N THR A 135 -18.69 -22.46 0.48
CA THR A 135 -19.44 -23.60 -0.07
C THR A 135 -18.52 -24.77 -0.33
N HIS A 136 -19.05 -26.01 -0.20
CA HIS A 136 -18.33 -27.22 -0.55
C HIS A 136 -19.30 -28.25 -1.12
N ARG A 137 -18.93 -28.90 -2.23
CA ARG A 137 -19.76 -29.91 -2.87
C ARG A 137 -20.05 -31.07 -1.92
N GLY A 138 -21.33 -31.40 -1.75
CA GLY A 138 -21.80 -32.47 -0.85
C GLY A 138 -21.89 -32.11 0.63
N ILE A 139 -21.41 -30.92 1.04
CA ILE A 139 -21.42 -30.47 2.45
C ILE A 139 -22.22 -29.18 2.62
N GLY A 140 -21.88 -28.12 1.89
CA GLY A 140 -22.57 -26.85 1.94
C GLY A 140 -22.79 -26.31 0.53
N GLN A 141 -23.98 -26.51 -0.02
CA GLN A 141 -24.31 -26.12 -1.41
C GLN A 141 -24.94 -24.75 -1.51
N SER A 142 -25.18 -24.10 -0.38
CA SER A 142 -25.69 -22.72 -0.29
C SER A 142 -24.98 -21.99 0.84
N PHE A 143 -25.01 -20.68 0.79
CA PHE A 143 -24.62 -19.84 1.91
C PHE A 143 -25.55 -18.65 2.06
N HIS A 144 -25.74 -18.19 3.29
CA HIS A 144 -26.66 -17.14 3.67
C HIS A 144 -25.91 -16.11 4.49
N VAL A 145 -25.88 -14.86 4.03
CA VAL A 145 -25.22 -13.75 4.74
C VAL A 145 -26.29 -12.96 5.46
N ILE A 146 -26.19 -12.88 6.78
CA ILE A 146 -27.21 -12.38 7.67
C ILE A 146 -26.60 -11.28 8.55
N THR A 147 -27.36 -10.20 8.81
CA THR A 147 -26.95 -9.23 9.82
C THR A 147 -27.27 -9.75 11.22
N GLY A 148 -26.27 -9.80 12.09
CA GLY A 148 -26.46 -10.10 13.52
C GLY A 148 -26.71 -8.84 14.35
N HIS A 149 -26.88 -7.67 13.69
CA HIS A 149 -27.19 -6.42 14.36
C HIS A 149 -28.71 -6.23 14.42
N THR A 150 -29.22 -6.11 15.63
CA THR A 150 -30.61 -5.76 15.87
C THR A 150 -30.80 -4.26 15.67
N ALA A 151 -31.83 -3.88 14.91
CA ALA A 151 -32.17 -2.47 14.72
C ALA A 151 -32.43 -1.80 16.07
N ILE A 152 -31.61 -0.83 16.43
CA ILE A 152 -31.87 0.04 17.59
C ILE A 152 -33.00 0.99 17.18
N LYS A 153 -33.99 1.12 18.07
CA LYS A 153 -35.13 2.02 17.98
C LYS A 153 -34.74 3.39 17.45
N SER A 154 -35.10 3.73 16.23
CA SER A 154 -35.25 5.13 15.83
C SER A 154 -36.65 5.57 16.29
N LYS A 155 -36.71 6.61 17.12
CA LYS A 155 -37.97 7.22 17.53
C LYS A 155 -38.75 7.65 16.27
N GLY A 156 -39.84 6.97 15.96
CA GLY A 156 -40.76 7.44 14.93
C GLY A 156 -41.34 6.43 13.97
N VAL A 157 -40.74 5.28 13.76
CA VAL A 157 -41.32 4.21 12.93
C VAL A 157 -41.11 2.89 13.66
N GLY A 158 -42.18 2.23 14.04
CA GLY A 158 -42.34 0.97 14.70
C GLY A 158 -41.08 0.32 15.31
N THR A 159 -41.05 0.23 16.63
CA THR A 159 -40.02 -0.53 17.34
C THR A 159 -40.18 -2.00 17.02
N VAL A 160 -39.27 -2.59 16.29
CA VAL A 160 -39.18 -4.06 16.19
C VAL A 160 -38.46 -4.53 17.44
N ASP A 161 -39.17 -5.14 18.36
CA ASP A 161 -38.58 -5.87 19.46
C ASP A 161 -37.84 -7.10 18.92
N LEU A 162 -36.76 -7.51 19.59
CA LEU A 162 -36.04 -8.74 19.25
C LEU A 162 -36.93 -10.00 19.38
N ASP A 163 -38.09 -9.86 20.05
CA ASP A 163 -39.09 -10.88 20.20
C ASP A 163 -40.09 -10.95 19.03
N ASP A 164 -40.03 -9.99 18.07
CA ASP A 164 -40.90 -10.01 16.90
C ASP A 164 -40.21 -10.76 15.73
N ASP A 165 -40.50 -12.04 15.67
CA ASP A 165 -40.09 -12.97 14.61
C ASP A 165 -40.61 -12.57 13.21
N THR A 166 -41.39 -11.51 13.10
CA THR A 166 -42.21 -11.26 11.90
C THR A 166 -41.53 -10.39 10.83
N LEU A 167 -40.46 -9.63 11.13
CA LEU A 167 -39.96 -8.62 10.21
C LEU A 167 -38.58 -8.88 9.59
N THR A 168 -37.87 -9.97 10.00
CA THR A 168 -36.50 -10.23 9.51
C THR A 168 -36.26 -11.65 8.99
N GLY A 169 -37.30 -12.43 8.66
CA GLY A 169 -37.18 -13.85 8.39
C GLY A 169 -36.60 -14.50 9.64
N GLY A 170 -37.47 -14.97 10.56
CA GLY A 170 -37.11 -15.27 11.92
C GLY A 170 -35.99 -16.29 12.06
N PHE A 171 -35.35 -16.35 13.22
CA PHE A 171 -34.34 -17.37 13.56
C PHE A 171 -34.86 -18.80 13.37
N ALA A 172 -36.19 -19.01 13.41
CA ALA A 172 -36.85 -20.25 13.06
C ALA A 172 -36.55 -20.67 11.59
N ASP A 173 -36.52 -19.72 10.68
CA ASP A 173 -36.19 -19.98 9.29
C ASP A 173 -34.70 -20.15 9.10
N TYR A 174 -33.87 -19.30 9.71
CA TYR A 174 -32.42 -19.43 9.65
C TYR A 174 -31.91 -20.76 10.17
N ALA A 175 -32.48 -21.25 11.27
CA ALA A 175 -32.11 -22.55 11.84
C ALA A 175 -32.34 -23.72 10.87
N LYS A 176 -33.34 -23.62 10.00
CA LYS A 176 -33.70 -24.64 9.00
C LYS A 176 -32.95 -24.52 7.69
N LEU A 177 -32.32 -23.37 7.42
CA LEU A 177 -31.61 -23.15 6.16
C LEU A 177 -30.48 -24.17 6.00
N PRO A 178 -30.39 -24.81 4.81
CA PRO A 178 -29.27 -25.68 4.47
C PRO A 178 -28.01 -24.84 4.18
N GLY A 179 -26.84 -25.47 4.29
CA GLY A 179 -25.57 -24.87 3.92
C GLY A 179 -24.97 -24.02 5.04
N THR A 180 -24.29 -22.94 4.65
CA THR A 180 -23.48 -22.12 5.56
C THR A 180 -24.22 -20.84 5.96
N LEU A 181 -24.35 -20.59 7.25
CA LEU A 181 -24.83 -19.30 7.76
C LEU A 181 -23.62 -18.43 8.12
N VAL A 182 -23.62 -17.19 7.67
CA VAL A 182 -22.55 -16.21 7.92
C VAL A 182 -23.18 -14.96 8.51
N PHE A 183 -22.91 -14.70 9.80
CA PHE A 183 -23.44 -13.51 10.46
C PHE A 183 -22.39 -12.40 10.48
N LEU A 184 -22.75 -11.27 9.90
CA LEU A 184 -22.00 -10.02 9.99
C LEU A 184 -22.54 -9.18 11.15
N MET A 185 -21.66 -8.36 11.77
CA MET A 185 -22.03 -7.45 12.87
C MET A 185 -22.66 -8.15 14.08
N GLY A 186 -22.55 -9.48 14.18
CA GLY A 186 -23.20 -10.31 15.18
C GLY A 186 -22.40 -10.57 16.46
N LEU A 187 -21.12 -10.22 16.52
CA LEU A 187 -20.24 -10.68 17.61
C LEU A 187 -20.68 -10.18 19.01
N LYS A 188 -21.28 -9.00 19.09
CA LYS A 188 -21.86 -8.48 20.35
C LYS A 188 -23.11 -9.24 20.79
N ASN A 189 -23.82 -9.86 19.86
CA ASN A 189 -25.06 -10.60 20.07
C ASN A 189 -24.83 -12.11 19.93
N LEU A 190 -23.60 -12.59 20.09
CA LEU A 190 -23.22 -13.98 19.83
C LEU A 190 -24.04 -14.96 20.68
N ASP A 191 -24.16 -14.70 21.99
CA ASP A 191 -24.92 -15.56 22.90
C ASP A 191 -26.39 -15.69 22.43
N LEU A 192 -27.01 -14.58 22.06
CA LEU A 192 -28.39 -14.55 21.58
C LEU A 192 -28.58 -15.27 20.25
N ILE A 193 -27.64 -15.09 19.31
CA ILE A 193 -27.66 -15.75 17.99
C ILE A 193 -27.59 -17.27 18.18
N VAL A 194 -26.67 -17.73 19.03
CA VAL A 194 -26.48 -19.16 19.32
C VAL A 194 -27.72 -19.75 20.00
N GLU A 195 -28.21 -19.10 21.08
CA GLU A 195 -29.41 -19.51 21.79
C GLU A 195 -30.61 -19.68 20.84
N ARG A 196 -30.87 -18.68 20.01
CA ARG A 196 -32.03 -18.69 19.09
C ARG A 196 -31.88 -19.74 17.98
N LEU A 197 -30.69 -19.94 17.44
CA LEU A 197 -30.47 -20.99 16.44
C LEU A 197 -30.75 -22.38 17.05
N ILE A 198 -30.25 -22.65 18.25
CA ILE A 198 -30.45 -23.94 18.94
C ILE A 198 -31.92 -24.13 19.32
N LYS A 199 -32.56 -23.12 19.92
CA LYS A 199 -33.98 -23.14 20.29
C LYS A 199 -34.89 -23.45 19.09
N ASN A 200 -34.50 -23.02 17.89
CA ASN A 200 -35.27 -23.24 16.66
C ASN A 200 -34.81 -24.47 15.86
N GLY A 201 -34.02 -25.37 16.48
CA GLY A 201 -33.72 -26.69 15.92
C GLY A 201 -32.37 -26.86 15.23
N LYS A 202 -31.47 -25.86 15.28
CA LYS A 202 -30.09 -26.09 14.86
C LYS A 202 -29.38 -26.95 15.89
N ALA A 203 -28.72 -28.02 15.47
CA ALA A 203 -28.04 -28.94 16.37
C ALA A 203 -26.92 -28.22 17.17
N PRO A 204 -26.85 -28.41 18.52
CA PRO A 204 -25.86 -27.73 19.36
C PRO A 204 -24.42 -28.06 18.97
N ASP A 205 -24.16 -29.23 18.41
CA ASP A 205 -22.88 -29.72 17.93
C ASP A 205 -22.56 -29.28 16.52
N THR A 206 -23.43 -28.48 15.87
CA THR A 206 -23.13 -27.91 14.52
C THR A 206 -21.79 -27.18 14.55
N PRO A 207 -20.86 -27.50 13.63
CA PRO A 207 -19.59 -26.80 13.54
C PRO A 207 -19.78 -25.29 13.34
N ALA A 208 -18.98 -24.51 14.05
CA ALA A 208 -19.04 -23.07 13.98
C ALA A 208 -17.65 -22.44 14.13
N ALA A 209 -17.47 -21.24 13.61
CA ALA A 209 -16.23 -20.50 13.73
C ALA A 209 -16.47 -19.00 13.90
N ILE A 210 -15.52 -18.32 14.51
CA ILE A 210 -15.44 -16.85 14.54
C ILE A 210 -14.13 -16.42 13.90
N ILE A 211 -14.23 -15.47 12.97
CA ILE A 211 -13.09 -14.85 12.32
C ILE A 211 -13.11 -13.37 12.67
N THR A 212 -12.06 -12.87 13.32
CA THR A 212 -11.86 -11.44 13.58
C THR A 212 -10.73 -10.92 12.71
N ASP A 213 -10.78 -9.63 12.35
CA ASP A 213 -9.78 -8.97 11.52
C ASP A 213 -9.45 -9.73 10.22
N GLY A 214 -10.47 -10.31 9.60
CA GLY A 214 -10.31 -11.15 8.40
C GLY A 214 -9.45 -10.48 7.33
N THR A 215 -8.48 -11.23 6.80
CA THR A 215 -7.46 -10.80 5.82
C THR A 215 -6.36 -9.87 6.34
N LEU A 216 -6.47 -9.37 7.57
CA LEU A 216 -5.41 -8.59 8.21
C LEU A 216 -4.41 -9.51 8.93
N LYS A 217 -3.22 -8.99 9.24
CA LYS A 217 -2.18 -9.70 10.01
C LYS A 217 -2.64 -10.13 11.41
N THR A 218 -3.53 -9.34 11.98
CA THR A 218 -4.14 -9.59 13.29
C THR A 218 -5.30 -10.58 13.22
N MET A 219 -5.55 -11.17 12.04
CA MET A 219 -6.63 -12.15 11.86
C MET A 219 -6.51 -13.30 12.84
N ARG A 220 -7.62 -13.55 13.52
CA ARG A 220 -7.78 -14.71 14.39
C ARG A 220 -8.98 -15.51 13.94
N CYS A 221 -8.84 -16.82 13.93
CA CYS A 221 -9.93 -17.74 13.65
C CYS A 221 -10.02 -18.78 14.77
N VAL A 222 -11.14 -18.85 15.44
CA VAL A 222 -11.44 -19.88 16.43
C VAL A 222 -12.58 -20.74 15.92
N ARG A 223 -12.48 -22.04 16.14
CA ARG A 223 -13.46 -23.04 15.74
C ARG A 223 -13.97 -23.78 16.96
N SER A 224 -15.25 -24.13 16.96
CA SER A 224 -15.90 -24.88 18.03
C SER A 224 -17.22 -25.47 17.53
N THR A 225 -17.99 -26.04 18.43
CA THR A 225 -19.42 -26.30 18.20
C THR A 225 -20.23 -25.04 18.39
N LEU A 226 -21.44 -25.01 17.83
CA LEU A 226 -22.35 -23.86 17.97
C LEU A 226 -22.62 -23.54 19.46
N SER A 227 -22.86 -24.55 20.29
CA SER A 227 -23.14 -24.35 21.70
C SER A 227 -21.98 -23.81 22.54
N GLU A 228 -20.74 -24.17 22.19
CA GLU A 228 -19.53 -23.74 22.91
C GLU A 228 -18.96 -22.44 22.41
N LEU A 229 -19.35 -22.01 21.21
CA LEU A 229 -18.77 -20.86 20.51
C LEU A 229 -18.73 -19.58 21.36
N PRO A 230 -19.75 -19.22 22.15
CA PRO A 230 -19.71 -18.03 23.02
C PRO A 230 -18.62 -18.12 24.10
N THR A 231 -18.46 -19.30 24.71
CA THR A 231 -17.44 -19.54 25.74
C THR A 231 -16.04 -19.41 25.14
N VAL A 232 -15.80 -20.09 24.03
CA VAL A 232 -14.50 -20.03 23.31
C VAL A 232 -14.18 -18.61 22.83
N ALA A 233 -15.18 -17.84 22.41
CA ALA A 233 -14.99 -16.45 22.03
C ALA A 233 -14.53 -15.57 23.21
N ARG A 234 -15.11 -15.76 24.41
CA ARG A 234 -14.73 -15.04 25.63
C ARG A 234 -13.33 -15.42 26.09
N GLU A 235 -13.01 -16.71 26.17
CA GLU A 235 -11.72 -17.23 26.61
C GLU A 235 -10.59 -16.72 25.70
N ASN A 236 -10.88 -16.59 24.41
CA ASN A 236 -9.93 -16.06 23.45
C ASN A 236 -9.94 -14.53 23.34
N GLY A 237 -10.79 -13.83 24.10
CA GLY A 237 -10.86 -12.37 24.10
C GLY A 237 -11.19 -11.77 22.73
N LEU A 238 -12.04 -12.45 21.92
CA LEU A 238 -12.39 -11.98 20.58
C LEU A 238 -13.25 -10.71 20.66
N LYS A 239 -12.95 -9.74 19.81
CA LYS A 239 -13.63 -8.44 19.76
C LYS A 239 -14.05 -8.08 18.33
N SER A 240 -15.06 -7.23 18.20
CA SER A 240 -15.48 -6.67 16.90
C SER A 240 -14.37 -5.80 16.26
N PRO A 241 -14.23 -5.82 14.92
CA PRO A 241 -15.10 -6.50 13.98
C PRO A 241 -14.85 -8.01 13.87
N GLY A 242 -15.91 -8.79 13.59
CA GLY A 242 -15.78 -10.24 13.41
C GLY A 242 -16.99 -10.85 12.71
N ILE A 243 -16.77 -12.00 12.13
CA ILE A 243 -17.72 -12.80 11.35
C ILE A 243 -17.98 -14.10 12.08
N ILE A 244 -19.24 -14.48 12.24
CA ILE A 244 -19.65 -15.77 12.80
C ILE A 244 -20.04 -16.66 11.63
N VAL A 245 -19.53 -17.89 11.60
CA VAL A 245 -19.80 -18.91 10.59
C VAL A 245 -20.42 -20.11 11.28
N VAL A 246 -21.54 -20.61 10.78
CA VAL A 246 -22.24 -21.80 11.30
C VAL A 246 -22.53 -22.75 10.15
N GLY A 247 -22.11 -23.99 10.26
CA GLY A 247 -22.30 -25.05 9.29
C GLY A 247 -21.08 -25.95 9.14
N GLN A 248 -21.24 -27.10 8.51
CA GLN A 248 -20.21 -28.14 8.39
C GLN A 248 -18.90 -27.65 7.77
N VAL A 249 -18.95 -26.62 6.91
CA VAL A 249 -17.75 -26.04 6.30
C VAL A 249 -16.81 -25.39 7.34
N ALA A 250 -17.29 -25.04 8.53
CA ALA A 250 -16.48 -24.44 9.57
C ALA A 250 -15.40 -25.38 10.14
N GLU A 251 -15.53 -26.70 9.93
CA GLU A 251 -14.51 -27.68 10.29
C GLU A 251 -13.27 -27.60 9.42
N PHE A 252 -13.41 -27.12 8.18
CA PHE A 252 -12.27 -27.09 7.27
C PHE A 252 -11.19 -26.11 7.71
N GLN A 253 -9.96 -26.55 7.57
CA GLN A 253 -8.76 -25.76 7.76
C GLN A 253 -7.85 -25.90 6.51
N MET A 254 -8.38 -25.45 5.39
CA MET A 254 -7.70 -25.52 4.09
C MET A 254 -6.71 -24.35 3.94
N THR A 255 -5.81 -24.21 4.89
CA THR A 255 -4.71 -23.25 4.75
C THR A 255 -3.57 -23.95 4.03
N ALA A 256 -3.18 -23.41 2.88
CA ALA A 256 -1.93 -23.84 2.30
C ALA A 256 -0.82 -23.57 3.33
N LYS A 257 -0.14 -24.59 3.81
CA LYS A 257 1.19 -24.43 4.40
C LYS A 257 2.12 -24.01 3.28
N LYS A 258 2.04 -22.76 2.84
CA LYS A 258 3.14 -22.16 2.15
C LYS A 258 4.16 -21.86 3.23
N ASP A 259 5.20 -22.65 3.30
CA ASP A 259 6.46 -22.26 3.93
C ASP A 259 7.06 -21.13 3.07
N SER A 260 6.33 -20.01 3.00
CA SER A 260 6.84 -18.82 2.34
C SER A 260 7.96 -18.29 3.23
N PRO A 261 9.15 -18.08 2.70
CA PRO A 261 10.35 -17.76 3.50
C PRO A 261 10.18 -16.57 4.44
N LEU A 262 9.31 -15.62 4.09
CA LEU A 262 9.06 -14.41 4.87
C LEU A 262 7.68 -14.40 5.55
N SER A 263 7.04 -15.58 5.68
CA SER A 263 5.75 -15.70 6.36
C SER A 263 5.84 -15.20 7.81
N GLY A 264 4.87 -14.40 8.22
CA GLY A 264 4.82 -13.78 9.55
C GLY A 264 5.77 -12.60 9.76
N LYS A 265 6.61 -12.25 8.78
CA LYS A 265 7.51 -11.09 8.86
C LYS A 265 6.83 -9.80 8.40
N THR A 266 7.14 -8.72 9.10
CA THR A 266 6.67 -7.36 8.79
C THR A 266 7.84 -6.52 8.30
N ILE A 267 7.75 -5.99 7.08
CA ILE A 267 8.82 -5.27 6.41
C ILE A 267 8.37 -3.85 6.10
N GLY A 268 9.09 -2.87 6.66
CA GLY A 268 8.94 -1.47 6.30
C GLY A 268 9.71 -1.16 5.02
N ILE A 269 9.09 -0.43 4.10
CA ILE A 269 9.77 0.05 2.88
C ILE A 269 9.85 1.57 2.91
N THR A 270 11.05 2.11 2.64
CA THR A 270 11.28 3.52 2.35
C THR A 270 11.42 3.75 0.85
N GLY A 271 11.36 5.00 0.39
CA GLY A 271 11.65 5.34 -1.01
C GLY A 271 10.47 5.87 -1.81
N THR A 272 10.62 5.91 -3.14
CA THR A 272 9.60 6.42 -4.07
C THR A 272 8.44 5.43 -4.26
N ASP A 273 7.32 5.90 -4.85
CA ASP A 273 6.16 5.04 -5.13
C ASP A 273 6.53 3.85 -6.03
N ALA A 274 7.34 4.08 -7.06
CA ALA A 274 7.78 3.03 -7.98
C ALA A 274 8.63 1.94 -7.29
N ILE A 275 9.50 2.34 -6.37
CA ILE A 275 10.31 1.43 -5.55
C ILE A 275 9.40 0.62 -4.62
N TYR A 276 8.50 1.30 -3.92
CA TYR A 276 7.56 0.66 -3.01
C TYR A 276 6.73 -0.41 -3.72
N GLU A 277 6.09 -0.08 -4.84
CA GLU A 277 5.24 -1.02 -5.58
C GLU A 277 6.03 -2.25 -6.05
N LYS A 278 7.21 -2.03 -6.61
CA LYS A 278 8.06 -3.12 -7.10
C LYS A 278 8.52 -4.05 -6.00
N LEU A 279 9.00 -3.50 -4.88
CA LEU A 279 9.54 -4.29 -3.77
C LEU A 279 8.41 -4.94 -2.96
N ALA A 280 7.32 -4.22 -2.71
CA ALA A 280 6.17 -4.74 -1.98
C ALA A 280 5.56 -5.97 -2.67
N SER A 281 5.34 -5.90 -4.00
CA SER A 281 4.83 -7.05 -4.77
C SER A 281 5.70 -8.29 -4.61
N LYS A 282 7.03 -8.13 -4.65
CA LYS A 282 7.97 -9.26 -4.48
C LYS A 282 7.93 -9.82 -3.06
N LEU A 283 7.88 -8.97 -2.05
CA LEU A 283 7.85 -9.37 -0.65
C LEU A 283 6.51 -10.05 -0.28
N TYR A 284 5.39 -9.56 -0.80
CA TYR A 284 4.08 -10.23 -0.66
C TYR A 284 4.12 -11.64 -1.27
N ALA A 285 4.72 -11.81 -2.45
CA ALA A 285 4.88 -13.12 -3.08
C ALA A 285 5.68 -14.11 -2.22
N GLN A 286 6.52 -13.61 -1.30
CA GLN A 286 7.29 -14.40 -0.33
C GLN A 286 6.59 -14.53 1.03
N GLY A 287 5.34 -14.09 1.16
CA GLY A 287 4.53 -14.20 2.37
C GLY A 287 4.77 -13.13 3.43
N ALA A 288 5.58 -12.11 3.12
CA ALA A 288 5.79 -11.00 4.01
C ALA A 288 4.56 -10.10 4.07
N SER A 289 4.45 -9.42 5.18
CA SER A 289 3.58 -8.26 5.29
C SER A 289 4.40 -6.99 5.09
N VAL A 290 3.90 -6.06 4.29
CA VAL A 290 4.64 -4.86 3.92
C VAL A 290 3.91 -3.60 4.36
N THR A 291 4.65 -2.60 4.83
CA THR A 291 4.11 -1.28 5.15
C THR A 291 5.06 -0.19 4.65
N ARG A 292 4.51 0.94 4.24
CA ARG A 292 5.32 2.10 3.88
C ARG A 292 5.72 2.86 5.14
N VAL A 293 7.03 3.05 5.33
CA VAL A 293 7.57 3.77 6.48
C VAL A 293 8.01 5.19 6.11
N GLY A 294 8.44 5.42 4.87
CA GLY A 294 8.83 6.74 4.39
C GLY A 294 8.58 6.88 2.90
N LYS A 295 8.18 8.07 2.47
CA LYS A 295 7.99 8.42 1.06
C LYS A 295 9.07 9.40 0.63
N SER A 296 9.68 9.13 -0.52
CA SER A 296 10.56 10.07 -1.20
C SER A 296 9.89 10.59 -2.45
N THR A 297 9.79 11.91 -2.57
CA THR A 297 9.22 12.58 -3.73
C THR A 297 10.34 13.23 -4.53
N ILE A 298 10.34 13.00 -5.85
CA ILE A 298 11.28 13.64 -6.76
C ILE A 298 10.67 14.96 -7.20
N VAL A 299 11.35 16.06 -6.91
CA VAL A 299 10.92 17.41 -7.26
C VAL A 299 11.80 17.92 -8.39
N PRO A 300 11.28 18.14 -9.61
CA PRO A 300 12.03 18.71 -10.72
C PRO A 300 12.59 20.10 -10.36
N LEU A 301 13.84 20.37 -10.76
CA LEU A 301 14.52 21.64 -10.57
C LEU A 301 15.05 22.16 -11.92
N ASN A 302 15.31 23.47 -12.00
CA ASN A 302 16.02 24.13 -13.08
C ASN A 302 15.53 23.76 -14.48
N GLN A 303 14.21 23.63 -14.67
CA GLN A 303 13.62 23.16 -15.93
C GLN A 303 13.96 24.10 -17.11
N ASP A 304 14.01 25.43 -16.90
CA ASP A 304 14.40 26.39 -17.93
C ASP A 304 15.87 26.23 -18.33
N GLU A 305 16.75 25.94 -17.36
CA GLU A 305 18.16 25.70 -17.60
C GLU A 305 18.39 24.38 -18.35
N LEU A 306 17.62 23.34 -17.98
CA LEU A 306 17.61 22.06 -18.71
C LEU A 306 17.15 22.27 -20.15
N LYS A 307 16.07 23.02 -20.39
CA LYS A 307 15.58 23.37 -21.72
C LYS A 307 16.65 24.11 -22.56
N GLN A 308 17.30 25.12 -21.97
CA GLN A 308 18.39 25.84 -22.66
C GLN A 308 19.58 24.90 -22.99
N THR A 309 19.87 23.95 -22.08
CA THR A 309 20.93 22.96 -22.28
C THR A 309 20.58 22.00 -23.41
N LEU A 310 19.35 21.53 -23.49
CA LEU A 310 18.85 20.68 -24.57
C LEU A 310 18.93 21.36 -25.94
N ASN A 311 18.65 22.66 -26.03
CA ASN A 311 18.80 23.45 -27.27
C ASN A 311 20.25 23.61 -27.71
N ARG A 312 21.23 23.36 -26.84
CA ARG A 312 22.66 23.44 -27.09
C ARG A 312 23.37 22.10 -26.94
N LEU A 313 22.63 21.02 -27.11
CA LEU A 313 23.10 19.66 -26.84
C LEU A 313 24.32 19.27 -27.65
N GLN A 314 24.45 19.79 -28.91
CA GLN A 314 25.59 19.56 -29.80
C GLN A 314 26.92 20.07 -29.23
N GLY A 315 26.92 20.92 -28.22
CA GLY A 315 28.12 21.39 -27.52
C GLY A 315 28.68 20.39 -26.50
N TYR A 316 28.01 19.22 -26.30
CA TYR A 316 28.46 18.20 -25.38
C TYR A 316 28.86 16.92 -26.12
N HIS A 317 29.86 16.22 -25.59
CA HIS A 317 30.36 14.97 -26.11
C HIS A 317 29.99 13.77 -25.26
N TRP A 318 29.74 14.02 -23.97
CA TRP A 318 29.34 13.02 -23.00
C TRP A 318 28.14 13.49 -22.18
N ILE A 319 27.24 12.56 -21.89
CA ILE A 319 26.20 12.73 -20.86
C ILE A 319 26.37 11.63 -19.81
N VAL A 320 26.45 12.04 -18.56
CA VAL A 320 26.74 11.14 -17.43
C VAL A 320 25.53 11.02 -16.53
N PHE A 321 24.97 9.82 -16.39
CA PHE A 321 23.86 9.53 -15.50
C PHE A 321 24.30 8.73 -14.28
N THR A 322 24.04 9.27 -13.10
CA THR A 322 24.31 8.63 -11.82
C THR A 322 23.06 8.01 -11.19
N SER A 323 21.89 8.12 -11.84
CA SER A 323 20.63 7.57 -11.36
C SER A 323 19.59 7.40 -12.47
N ARG A 324 18.63 6.50 -12.27
CA ARG A 324 17.45 6.34 -13.17
C ARG A 324 16.58 7.59 -13.19
N ASN A 325 16.41 8.26 -12.05
CA ASN A 325 15.60 9.47 -11.94
C ASN A 325 16.15 10.60 -12.84
N ALA A 326 17.48 10.70 -12.96
CA ALA A 326 18.11 11.66 -13.86
C ALA A 326 17.79 11.34 -15.33
N ILE A 327 17.78 10.06 -15.71
CA ILE A 327 17.41 9.60 -17.06
C ILE A 327 15.95 9.96 -17.35
N ASP A 328 15.02 9.63 -16.43
CA ASP A 328 13.59 9.91 -16.60
C ASP A 328 13.33 11.41 -16.83
N LEU A 329 13.86 12.24 -15.95
CA LEU A 329 13.64 13.68 -16.03
C LEU A 329 14.30 14.30 -17.26
N PHE A 330 15.50 13.84 -17.61
CA PHE A 330 16.21 14.32 -18.78
C PHE A 330 15.46 13.96 -20.06
N PHE A 331 15.12 12.68 -20.28
CA PHE A 331 14.41 12.26 -21.49
C PHE A 331 12.93 12.68 -21.45
N GLY A 332 12.33 12.86 -20.29
CA GLY A 332 11.04 13.52 -20.14
C GLY A 332 11.06 14.93 -20.70
N ALA A 333 12.11 15.72 -20.39
CA ALA A 333 12.32 17.05 -20.94
C ALA A 333 12.61 17.01 -22.45
N VAL A 334 13.43 16.06 -22.92
CA VAL A 334 13.68 15.82 -24.37
C VAL A 334 12.36 15.64 -25.12
N LYS A 335 11.46 14.83 -24.59
CA LYS A 335 10.14 14.58 -25.17
C LYS A 335 9.25 15.84 -25.15
N THR A 336 9.21 16.54 -24.03
CA THR A 336 8.38 17.74 -23.84
C THR A 336 8.82 18.87 -24.76
N GLU A 337 10.13 19.09 -24.87
CA GLU A 337 10.72 20.11 -25.74
C GLU A 337 10.84 19.65 -27.20
N ARG A 338 10.39 18.44 -27.53
CA ARG A 338 10.43 17.84 -28.87
C ARG A 338 11.82 17.83 -29.51
N VAL A 339 12.87 17.60 -28.69
CA VAL A 339 14.24 17.49 -29.17
C VAL A 339 14.37 16.24 -30.05
N ASP A 340 14.92 16.40 -31.25
CA ASP A 340 15.15 15.30 -32.19
C ASP A 340 16.24 14.35 -31.65
N PHE A 341 15.97 13.05 -31.62
CA PHE A 341 16.92 12.03 -31.14
C PHE A 341 18.21 12.00 -31.99
N ARG A 342 18.19 12.47 -33.24
CA ARG A 342 19.39 12.65 -34.08
C ARG A 342 20.39 13.63 -33.47
N SER A 343 19.95 14.52 -32.59
CA SER A 343 20.83 15.45 -31.86
C SER A 343 21.80 14.73 -30.91
N PHE A 344 21.57 13.46 -30.62
CA PHE A 344 22.41 12.62 -29.76
C PHE A 344 23.47 11.82 -30.57
N SER A 345 23.49 11.88 -31.90
CA SER A 345 24.31 11.02 -32.76
C SER A 345 25.82 11.03 -32.45
N ASN A 346 26.35 12.14 -31.92
CA ASN A 346 27.77 12.30 -31.57
C ASN A 346 27.99 12.32 -30.03
N ILE A 347 26.99 12.00 -29.25
CA ILE A 347 27.06 12.05 -27.78
C ILE A 347 27.23 10.64 -27.23
N LYS A 348 28.23 10.46 -26.40
CA LYS A 348 28.48 9.24 -25.64
C LYS A 348 27.80 9.30 -24.28
N PHE A 349 27.38 8.15 -23.79
CA PHE A 349 26.73 8.02 -22.49
C PHE A 349 27.62 7.28 -21.50
N ALA A 350 27.69 7.80 -20.28
CA ALA A 350 28.30 7.08 -19.17
C ALA A 350 27.31 6.91 -18.03
N VAL A 351 27.34 5.76 -17.40
CA VAL A 351 26.43 5.40 -16.31
C VAL A 351 27.17 4.84 -15.12
N VAL A 352 26.62 5.04 -13.91
CA VAL A 352 27.27 4.59 -12.66
C VAL A 352 27.24 3.08 -12.48
N GLY A 353 26.31 2.36 -13.12
CA GLY A 353 26.20 0.91 -12.96
C GLY A 353 25.09 0.29 -13.79
N SER A 354 25.02 -1.04 -13.78
CA SER A 354 24.14 -1.86 -14.66
C SER A 354 22.65 -1.49 -14.54
N GLY A 355 22.18 -1.18 -13.35
CA GLY A 355 20.78 -0.78 -13.15
C GLY A 355 20.41 0.55 -13.84
N THR A 356 21.36 1.48 -13.94
CA THR A 356 21.19 2.75 -14.65
C THR A 356 21.38 2.54 -16.14
N GLY A 357 22.35 1.68 -16.54
CA GLY A 357 22.60 1.32 -17.94
C GLY A 357 21.41 0.62 -18.57
N GLY A 358 20.90 -0.45 -17.97
CA GLY A 358 19.72 -1.14 -18.47
C GLY A 358 18.48 -0.26 -18.53
N TYR A 359 18.39 0.77 -17.66
CA TYR A 359 17.33 1.75 -17.75
C TYR A 359 17.51 2.73 -18.92
N LEU A 360 18.75 3.14 -19.22
CA LEU A 360 19.08 3.94 -20.40
C LEU A 360 18.71 3.21 -21.70
N GLU A 361 18.89 1.90 -21.74
CA GLU A 361 18.53 1.05 -22.90
C GLU A 361 17.04 1.10 -23.23
N THR A 362 16.16 1.34 -22.24
CA THR A 362 14.72 1.51 -22.49
C THR A 362 14.40 2.77 -23.31
N PHE A 363 15.32 3.71 -23.38
CA PHE A 363 15.26 4.91 -24.24
C PHE A 363 15.99 4.74 -25.57
N GLY A 364 16.54 3.55 -25.85
CA GLY A 364 17.21 3.22 -27.09
C GLY A 364 18.70 3.60 -27.15
N PHE A 365 19.33 3.86 -26.00
CA PHE A 365 20.74 4.20 -25.90
C PHE A 365 21.51 3.18 -25.06
N HIS A 366 22.71 2.83 -25.48
CA HIS A 366 23.65 2.04 -24.69
C HIS A 366 24.67 2.97 -24.01
N ALA A 367 25.19 2.53 -22.87
CA ALA A 367 26.28 3.25 -22.23
C ALA A 367 27.60 2.92 -22.94
N ASP A 368 28.33 3.95 -23.35
CA ASP A 368 29.70 3.83 -23.92
C ASP A 368 30.72 3.59 -22.80
N TYR A 369 30.39 3.99 -21.58
CA TYR A 369 31.21 3.73 -20.42
C TYR A 369 30.37 3.38 -19.16
N MET A 370 30.78 2.32 -18.48
CA MET A 370 30.27 1.90 -17.18
C MET A 370 31.43 1.30 -16.38
N PRO A 371 31.66 1.70 -15.13
CA PRO A 371 32.73 1.12 -14.31
C PRO A 371 32.39 -0.30 -13.88
N GLU A 372 33.41 -1.10 -13.54
CA GLU A 372 33.24 -2.45 -12.97
C GLU A 372 32.68 -2.39 -11.54
N GLU A 373 33.12 -1.41 -10.74
CA GLU A 373 32.56 -1.09 -9.44
C GLU A 373 31.52 0.01 -9.59
N TYR A 374 30.28 -0.27 -9.21
CA TYR A 374 29.13 0.65 -9.39
C TYR A 374 29.13 1.78 -8.34
N THR A 375 30.22 2.56 -8.33
CA THR A 375 30.40 3.72 -7.45
C THR A 375 30.66 4.99 -8.26
N THR A 376 30.29 6.14 -7.69
CA THR A 376 30.56 7.45 -8.31
C THR A 376 32.06 7.71 -8.47
N GLU A 377 32.87 7.19 -7.54
CA GLU A 377 34.33 7.32 -7.57
C GLU A 377 34.93 6.53 -8.73
N ALA A 378 34.53 5.27 -8.92
CA ALA A 378 34.99 4.43 -10.03
C ALA A 378 34.55 5.01 -11.38
N LEU A 379 33.31 5.54 -11.46
CA LEU A 379 32.81 6.25 -12.65
C LEU A 379 33.68 7.47 -12.96
N ALA A 380 33.99 8.31 -11.97
CA ALA A 380 34.80 9.50 -12.14
C ALA A 380 36.20 9.16 -12.61
N LYS A 381 36.86 8.17 -11.98
CA LYS A 381 38.16 7.66 -12.35
C LYS A 381 38.22 7.21 -13.82
N GLY A 382 37.24 6.43 -14.23
CA GLY A 382 37.19 5.95 -15.61
C GLY A 382 36.91 7.04 -16.63
N LEU A 383 35.99 7.97 -16.30
CA LEU A 383 35.73 9.12 -17.17
C LEU A 383 37.00 9.95 -17.42
N CYS A 384 37.83 10.17 -16.41
CA CYS A 384 39.11 10.87 -16.57
C CYS A 384 40.06 10.18 -17.57
N ASN A 385 39.89 8.87 -17.82
CA ASN A 385 40.70 8.12 -18.76
C ASN A 385 40.11 8.06 -20.19
N VAL A 386 38.77 8.12 -20.32
CA VAL A 386 38.09 7.92 -21.62
C VAL A 386 37.65 9.22 -22.28
N VAL A 387 37.47 10.31 -21.53
CA VAL A 387 37.14 11.63 -22.04
C VAL A 387 38.40 12.26 -22.64
N ARG A 388 38.32 12.66 -23.90
CA ARG A 388 39.45 13.25 -24.62
C ARG A 388 39.60 14.75 -24.35
N ALA A 389 40.80 15.28 -24.53
CA ALA A 389 41.03 16.71 -24.43
C ALA A 389 40.12 17.50 -25.38
N GLY A 390 39.43 18.50 -24.86
CA GLY A 390 38.44 19.31 -25.60
C GLY A 390 37.04 18.73 -25.66
N GLU A 391 36.81 17.50 -25.18
CA GLU A 391 35.44 16.96 -25.02
C GLU A 391 34.80 17.56 -23.76
N LYS A 392 33.50 17.87 -23.86
CA LYS A 392 32.71 18.48 -22.79
C LYS A 392 31.66 17.51 -22.23
N VAL A 393 31.57 17.45 -20.92
CA VAL A 393 30.69 16.52 -20.18
C VAL A 393 29.48 17.24 -19.62
N LEU A 394 28.28 16.71 -19.84
CA LEU A 394 27.03 17.12 -19.17
C LEU A 394 26.68 16.12 -18.07
N ILE A 395 26.37 16.61 -16.88
CA ILE A 395 26.03 15.78 -15.71
C ILE A 395 24.65 16.20 -15.18
N PRO A 396 23.54 15.71 -15.77
CA PRO A 396 22.21 15.91 -15.21
C PRO A 396 22.04 15.01 -14.00
N ARG A 397 21.80 15.57 -12.81
CA ARG A 397 21.77 14.81 -11.55
C ARG A 397 20.90 15.44 -10.45
N ALA A 398 20.81 14.77 -9.31
CA ALA A 398 20.22 15.32 -8.09
C ALA A 398 21.04 16.50 -7.56
N LYS A 399 20.37 17.50 -6.97
CA LYS A 399 21.01 18.65 -6.29
C LYS A 399 21.99 18.22 -5.20
N GLN A 400 21.65 17.18 -4.45
CA GLN A 400 22.48 16.63 -3.37
C GLN A 400 23.42 15.51 -3.83
N GLY A 401 23.76 15.45 -5.14
CA GLY A 401 24.70 14.46 -5.67
C GLY A 401 26.11 14.61 -5.10
N SER A 402 26.84 13.49 -5.02
CA SER A 402 28.25 13.49 -4.54
C SER A 402 29.13 14.42 -5.39
N ARG A 403 29.99 15.20 -4.74
CA ARG A 403 30.96 16.07 -5.42
C ARG A 403 32.16 15.33 -5.99
N ILE A 404 32.37 14.07 -5.61
CA ILE A 404 33.53 13.27 -6.06
C ILE A 404 33.69 13.30 -7.58
N LEU A 405 32.58 13.15 -8.34
CA LEU A 405 32.62 13.18 -9.79
C LEU A 405 33.11 14.53 -10.34
N THR A 406 32.54 15.62 -9.85
CA THR A 406 32.89 16.97 -10.30
C THR A 406 34.31 17.37 -9.89
N ASP A 407 34.73 17.03 -8.67
CA ASP A 407 36.06 17.34 -8.15
C ASP A 407 37.15 16.62 -8.93
N MET A 408 36.92 15.36 -9.33
CA MET A 408 37.86 14.58 -10.14
C MET A 408 37.93 15.07 -11.56
N LEU A 409 36.81 15.39 -12.21
CA LEU A 409 36.80 15.97 -13.55
C LEU A 409 37.50 17.33 -13.57
N GLN A 410 37.28 18.15 -12.55
CA GLN A 410 37.98 19.44 -12.40
C GLN A 410 39.48 19.26 -12.23
N SER A 411 39.89 18.28 -11.39
CA SER A 411 41.32 17.97 -11.19
C SER A 411 41.99 17.46 -12.47
N ALA A 412 41.27 16.79 -13.35
CA ALA A 412 41.70 16.30 -14.65
C ALA A 412 41.61 17.37 -15.78
N ALA A 413 41.22 18.60 -15.46
CA ALA A 413 41.02 19.69 -16.41
C ALA A 413 39.98 19.35 -17.51
N ILE A 414 38.99 18.50 -17.23
CA ILE A 414 37.92 18.15 -18.16
C ILE A 414 36.80 19.19 -17.99
N GLU A 415 36.36 19.76 -19.12
CA GLU A 415 35.26 20.72 -19.15
C GLU A 415 33.94 19.98 -18.87
N TYR A 416 33.20 20.41 -17.85
CA TYR A 416 31.90 19.81 -17.52
C TYR A 416 30.87 20.87 -17.18
N ARG A 417 29.58 20.48 -17.30
CA ARG A 417 28.45 21.21 -16.78
C ARG A 417 27.71 20.30 -15.79
N ASP A 418 27.74 20.68 -14.54
CA ASP A 418 26.93 20.06 -13.47
C ASP A 418 25.57 20.72 -13.46
N LEU A 419 24.51 19.94 -13.76
CA LEU A 419 23.14 20.43 -13.86
C LEU A 419 22.23 19.67 -12.87
N ALA A 420 21.85 20.35 -11.78
CA ALA A 420 20.90 19.84 -10.83
C ALA A 420 19.48 19.89 -11.42
N ILE A 421 18.98 18.78 -11.94
CA ILE A 421 17.65 18.71 -12.58
C ILE A 421 16.53 18.26 -11.65
N TYR A 422 16.86 17.80 -10.44
CA TYR A 422 15.88 17.45 -9.41
C TYR A 422 16.46 17.48 -8.00
N ASP A 423 15.57 17.54 -7.03
CA ASP A 423 15.86 17.28 -5.61
C ASP A 423 15.00 16.11 -5.10
N ILE A 424 15.41 15.52 -4.00
CA ILE A 424 14.67 14.43 -3.35
C ILE A 424 14.17 14.94 -2.01
N HIS A 425 12.86 15.11 -1.90
CA HIS A 425 12.20 15.42 -0.66
C HIS A 425 11.71 14.12 -0.04
N ALA A 426 12.25 13.77 1.11
CA ALA A 426 11.82 12.60 1.86
C ALA A 426 10.97 13.04 3.05
N GLU A 427 9.80 12.41 3.19
CA GLU A 427 8.98 12.57 4.39
C GLU A 427 9.62 11.77 5.52
N CYS A 428 9.84 12.43 6.64
CA CYS A 428 10.38 11.79 7.83
C CYS A 428 9.30 10.93 8.48
N ALA A 429 9.61 9.65 8.68
CA ALA A 429 8.74 8.78 9.46
C ALA A 429 8.98 8.97 10.96
N ALA A 430 7.94 8.99 11.78
CA ALA A 430 8.09 9.00 13.23
C ALA A 430 8.67 7.65 13.72
N SER A 431 9.42 7.65 14.84
CA SER A 431 9.93 6.41 15.45
C SER A 431 8.82 5.41 15.80
N SER A 432 7.62 5.91 16.12
CA SER A 432 6.43 5.07 16.37
C SER A 432 6.01 4.21 15.17
N SER A 433 6.34 4.62 13.94
CA SER A 433 6.03 3.85 12.72
C SER A 433 6.90 2.60 12.55
N LEU A 434 7.97 2.47 13.32
CA LEU A 434 8.85 1.31 13.35
C LEU A 434 8.33 0.19 14.26
N LYS A 435 7.33 0.47 15.09
CA LYS A 435 6.79 -0.50 16.05
C LYS A 435 6.16 -1.69 15.32
N GLY A 436 6.61 -2.87 15.67
CA GLY A 436 6.09 -4.13 15.10
C GLY A 436 6.67 -4.50 13.73
N LEU A 437 7.72 -3.81 13.27
CA LEU A 437 8.51 -4.23 12.12
C LEU A 437 9.57 -5.25 12.54
N ASP A 438 9.83 -6.23 11.67
CA ASP A 438 11.02 -7.09 11.74
C ASP A 438 12.19 -6.47 10.97
N TYR A 439 11.89 -5.88 9.82
CA TYR A 439 12.87 -5.31 8.90
C TYR A 439 12.42 -3.94 8.36
N ILE A 440 13.40 -3.13 7.95
CA ILE A 440 13.18 -1.90 7.16
C ILE A 440 14.17 -1.84 6.01
N THR A 441 13.71 -1.50 4.80
CA THR A 441 14.56 -1.44 3.60
C THR A 441 14.92 0.00 3.25
N PHE A 442 16.17 0.18 2.77
CA PHE A 442 16.71 1.45 2.29
C PHE A 442 17.36 1.24 0.92
N GLU A 443 16.82 1.91 -0.11
CA GLU A 443 17.29 1.79 -1.50
C GLU A 443 18.28 2.88 -1.91
N SER A 444 18.60 3.82 -1.01
CA SER A 444 19.59 4.87 -1.27
C SER A 444 20.05 5.57 -0.02
N GLY A 445 21.24 6.17 -0.06
CA GLY A 445 21.73 7.03 1.02
C GLY A 445 20.87 8.28 1.24
N SER A 446 20.24 8.82 0.18
CA SER A 446 19.28 9.92 0.32
C SER A 446 18.00 9.47 1.03
N GLY A 447 17.53 8.26 0.79
CA GLY A 447 16.42 7.65 1.55
C GLY A 447 16.75 7.51 3.03
N VAL A 448 17.97 7.10 3.37
CA VAL A 448 18.44 7.07 4.77
C VAL A 448 18.43 8.47 5.39
N ARG A 449 19.02 9.47 4.72
CA ARG A 449 19.06 10.84 5.22
C ARG A 449 17.66 11.41 5.43
N GLY A 450 16.74 11.17 4.48
CA GLY A 450 15.36 11.58 4.61
C GLY A 450 14.62 10.90 5.76
N PHE A 451 14.84 9.60 5.96
CA PHE A 451 14.26 8.85 7.07
C PHE A 451 14.71 9.40 8.44
N PHE A 452 15.96 9.77 8.59
CA PHE A 452 16.48 10.36 9.83
C PHE A 452 16.17 11.86 9.96
N GLY A 453 15.92 12.57 8.91
CA GLY A 453 15.71 14.01 8.64
C GLY A 453 15.45 15.00 9.76
N SER A 454 14.82 14.65 10.88
CA SER A 454 14.75 15.49 12.07
C SER A 454 15.73 15.00 13.14
N ILE A 455 16.51 15.90 13.69
CA ILE A 455 17.56 15.61 14.70
C ILE A 455 16.92 15.09 16.00
N ASP A 456 15.73 15.57 16.35
CA ASP A 456 15.07 15.27 17.64
C ASP A 456 14.66 13.80 17.84
N ASP A 457 14.43 13.05 16.77
CA ASP A 457 13.98 11.65 16.79
C ASP A 457 15.06 10.65 16.27
N SER A 458 16.23 11.15 15.86
CA SER A 458 17.27 10.33 15.21
C SER A 458 17.91 9.31 16.15
N GLY A 459 18.10 9.67 17.42
CA GLY A 459 18.67 8.79 18.43
C GLY A 459 17.76 7.59 18.74
N ASP A 460 16.46 7.82 18.86
CA ASP A 460 15.48 6.76 19.11
C ASP A 460 15.37 5.82 17.90
N LYS A 461 15.37 6.35 16.68
CA LYS A 461 15.40 5.55 15.45
C LYS A 461 16.64 4.67 15.38
N ALA A 462 17.82 5.24 15.62
CA ALA A 462 19.08 4.49 15.60
C ALA A 462 19.08 3.37 16.64
N LYS A 463 18.57 3.62 17.85
CA LYS A 463 18.43 2.62 18.90
C LYS A 463 17.51 1.47 18.45
N ILE A 464 16.31 1.79 17.93
CA ILE A 464 15.36 0.79 17.44
C ILE A 464 15.99 -0.06 16.32
N LEU A 465 16.72 0.56 15.38
CA LEU A 465 17.37 -0.15 14.28
C LEU A 465 18.56 -1.01 14.72
N ASN A 466 19.21 -0.67 15.82
CA ASN A 466 20.28 -1.50 16.38
C ASN A 466 19.75 -2.67 17.23
N GLU A 467 18.61 -2.49 17.91
CA GLU A 467 18.11 -3.44 18.89
C GLU A 467 17.02 -4.37 18.35
N THR A 468 16.01 -3.81 17.67
CA THR A 468 14.76 -4.53 17.38
C THR A 468 14.46 -4.70 15.89
N VAL A 469 14.56 -3.66 15.09
CA VAL A 469 14.23 -3.67 13.66
C VAL A 469 15.51 -3.79 12.83
N CYS A 470 15.63 -4.84 12.01
CA CYS A 470 16.84 -5.05 11.22
C CYS A 470 16.80 -4.22 9.92
N PRO A 471 17.72 -3.25 9.72
CA PRO A 471 17.80 -2.52 8.46
C PRO A 471 18.42 -3.37 7.35
N VAL A 472 17.87 -3.20 6.13
CA VAL A 472 18.32 -3.87 4.92
C VAL A 472 18.65 -2.81 3.88
N CYS A 473 19.89 -2.77 3.43
CA CYS A 473 20.36 -1.80 2.45
C CYS A 473 20.52 -2.45 1.08
N ILE A 474 20.14 -1.71 0.04
CA ILE A 474 20.33 -2.13 -1.35
C ILE A 474 21.82 -2.32 -1.71
N GLY A 475 22.73 -1.68 -0.97
CA GLY A 475 24.16 -1.78 -1.22
C GLY A 475 25.02 -1.12 -0.14
N ARG A 476 26.34 -1.29 -0.29
CA ARG A 476 27.35 -0.83 0.70
C ARG A 476 27.33 0.67 0.95
N VAL A 477 27.12 1.48 -0.09
CA VAL A 477 27.04 2.96 0.03
C VAL A 477 25.89 3.37 0.94
N THR A 478 24.74 2.74 0.80
CA THR A 478 23.56 3.00 1.66
C THR A 478 23.83 2.59 3.11
N ALA A 479 24.52 1.46 3.32
CA ALA A 479 24.92 1.00 4.65
C ALA A 479 25.94 1.94 5.32
N THR A 480 26.85 2.53 4.54
CA THR A 480 27.80 3.54 5.05
C THR A 480 27.06 4.76 5.56
N VAL A 481 26.06 5.23 4.85
CA VAL A 481 25.21 6.37 5.30
C VAL A 481 24.45 6.03 6.58
N LEU A 482 23.97 4.79 6.75
CA LEU A 482 23.35 4.37 8.01
C LEU A 482 24.31 4.45 9.19
N LYS A 483 25.59 4.13 9.00
CA LYS A 483 26.63 4.24 10.05
C LYS A 483 26.85 5.68 10.48
N GLU A 484 26.70 6.68 9.60
CA GLU A 484 26.78 8.11 9.93
C GLU A 484 25.73 8.49 10.99
N TYR A 485 24.59 7.77 11.05
CA TYR A 485 23.52 7.95 12.05
C TYR A 485 23.61 6.99 13.24
N GLY A 486 24.76 6.32 13.44
CA GLY A 486 24.98 5.43 14.56
C GLY A 486 24.35 4.04 14.44
N VAL A 487 23.87 3.66 13.26
CA VAL A 487 23.33 2.30 13.01
C VAL A 487 24.46 1.40 12.52
N ASN A 488 24.88 0.47 13.38
CA ASN A 488 26.05 -0.37 13.13
C ASN A 488 25.73 -1.76 12.58
N ARG A 489 24.45 -2.11 12.54
CA ARG A 489 23.96 -3.40 12.05
C ARG A 489 23.06 -3.15 10.84
N ALA A 490 23.39 -3.76 9.72
CA ALA A 490 22.54 -3.76 8.54
C ALA A 490 22.83 -4.99 7.68
N LEU A 491 21.79 -5.57 7.10
CA LEU A 491 21.94 -6.50 5.99
C LEU A 491 22.19 -5.71 4.71
N VAL A 492 23.07 -6.21 3.84
CA VAL A 492 23.42 -5.53 2.59
C VAL A 492 23.19 -6.49 1.43
N ALA A 493 22.40 -6.06 0.46
CA ALA A 493 22.19 -6.85 -0.75
C ALA A 493 23.46 -6.93 -1.60
N ASN A 494 23.70 -8.11 -2.18
CA ASN A 494 24.81 -8.31 -3.11
C ASN A 494 24.52 -7.64 -4.46
N ASP A 495 23.29 -7.76 -4.93
CA ASP A 495 22.80 -7.10 -6.13
C ASP A 495 22.02 -5.84 -5.77
N TYR A 496 22.32 -4.74 -6.42
CA TYR A 496 21.71 -3.42 -6.19
C TYR A 496 20.30 -3.33 -6.80
N THR A 497 19.46 -4.33 -6.49
CA THR A 497 18.10 -4.48 -7.04
C THR A 497 17.09 -4.86 -5.95
N ALA A 498 15.80 -4.76 -6.27
CA ALA A 498 14.74 -5.26 -5.40
C ALA A 498 14.84 -6.79 -5.20
N ASP A 499 15.35 -7.52 -6.19
CA ASP A 499 15.58 -8.97 -6.08
C ASP A 499 16.68 -9.27 -5.06
N GLY A 500 17.80 -8.54 -5.10
CA GLY A 500 18.88 -8.68 -4.12
C GLY A 500 18.41 -8.38 -2.69
N ILE A 501 17.53 -7.39 -2.48
CA ILE A 501 16.92 -7.15 -1.15
C ILE A 501 16.08 -8.36 -0.71
N CYS A 502 15.25 -8.91 -1.60
CA CYS A 502 14.45 -10.11 -1.29
C CYS A 502 15.33 -11.30 -0.95
N GLU A 503 16.40 -11.55 -1.70
CA GLU A 503 17.33 -12.67 -1.45
C GLU A 503 18.00 -12.56 -0.09
N VAL A 504 18.49 -11.40 0.29
CA VAL A 504 19.10 -11.17 1.60
C VAL A 504 18.10 -11.42 2.72
N LEU A 505 16.87 -10.96 2.57
CA LEU A 505 15.81 -11.18 3.55
C LEU A 505 15.49 -12.68 3.69
N ILE A 506 15.37 -13.41 2.58
CA ILE A 506 15.09 -14.85 2.55
C ILE A 506 16.26 -15.63 3.18
N ASN A 507 17.49 -15.31 2.80
CA ASN A 507 18.68 -16.01 3.30
C ASN A 507 18.88 -15.79 4.81
N ASN A 508 18.49 -14.62 5.33
CA ASN A 508 18.56 -14.34 6.76
C ASN A 508 17.51 -15.12 7.60
N GLN A 509 16.54 -15.80 6.97
CA GLN A 509 15.56 -16.68 7.64
C GLN A 509 16.04 -18.15 7.69
N ARG A 510 17.03 -18.55 6.89
CA ARG A 510 17.57 -19.90 6.94
C ARG A 510 18.35 -20.10 8.22
N PRO A 511 18.10 -21.18 9.01
CA PRO A 511 18.95 -21.51 10.13
C PRO A 511 20.40 -21.60 9.63
N THR A 512 21.34 -20.95 10.32
CA THR A 512 22.77 -21.10 10.06
C THR A 512 23.15 -22.54 10.41
N GLY A 513 23.08 -23.45 9.43
CA GLY A 513 23.44 -24.86 9.63
C GLY A 513 22.59 -25.82 8.81
N GLN A 514 22.75 -25.81 7.51
CA GLN A 514 22.63 -26.99 6.62
C GLN A 514 23.63 -26.85 5.50
#